data_c303a907f9293ed824a253f3eddb4f75
#
_entry.id   c303a907f9293ed824a253f3eddb4f75
#
_cell.length_a   1.000
_cell.length_b   1.000
_cell.length_c   1.000
_cell.angle_alpha   90.00
_cell.angle_beta   90.00
_cell.angle_gamma   90.00
#
_symmetry.space_group_name_H-M   'P 1'
#
loop_
_entity.id
_entity.type
_entity.pdbx_description
1 polymer ?
#
loop_
_entity_poly.entity_id
_entity_poly.type
_entity_poly.pdbx_seq_one_letter_code
_entity_poly.pdbx_strand_id
1 'polypeptide(L)'
;MKRLSHHLHHIVTNEKGTMLPYAVAGIFIIALIGYMLIGYLGEGYNENRQTKTAADAAALAAAEAWGQQLESTSQPEFWGHFGRPLALTKGRADIKAAEYAKNNDATITSVNYDSHTATVKITVRGDDQIKDTGKKAEATATATVVFESGICNSDGNLGFSIKGACVDSPTSAKLPNGFEYAGSLKGVLPETRTRLTRERR
;
A
#
# COMPACT_ATOMS: atom_id res chain seq x y z
N MET A 1 59.95 4.00 11.15
CA MET A 1 59.24 3.10 10.24
C MET A 1 60.02 1.89 9.72
N LYS A 2 61.34 1.86 9.72
CA LYS A 2 62.14 0.71 9.24
C LYS A 2 62.16 -0.53 10.17
N ARG A 3 61.87 -0.41 11.47
CA ARG A 3 61.92 -1.56 12.41
C ARG A 3 60.67 -2.45 12.40
N LEU A 4 59.49 -1.95 11.99
CA LEU A 4 58.28 -2.76 11.91
C LEU A 4 58.29 -3.73 10.72
N SER A 5 58.89 -3.30 9.60
CA SER A 5 58.97 -4.11 8.38
C SER A 5 59.84 -5.38 8.58
N HIS A 6 60.89 -5.31 9.42
CA HIS A 6 61.76 -6.45 9.65
C HIS A 6 61.12 -7.54 10.53
N HIS A 7 60.22 -7.17 11.45
CA HIS A 7 59.53 -8.14 12.31
C HIS A 7 58.45 -8.92 11.57
N LEU A 8 57.75 -8.24 10.64
CA LEU A 8 56.72 -8.89 9.81
C LEU A 8 57.32 -9.90 8.82
N HIS A 9 58.51 -9.62 8.29
CA HIS A 9 59.16 -10.53 7.36
C HIS A 9 59.69 -11.81 8.06
N HIS A 10 60.04 -11.73 9.34
CA HIS A 10 60.55 -12.89 10.09
C HIS A 10 59.44 -13.85 10.54
N ILE A 11 58.21 -13.37 10.70
CA ILE A 11 57.07 -14.21 11.06
C ILE A 11 56.60 -15.05 9.87
N VAL A 12 56.71 -14.51 8.65
CA VAL A 12 56.21 -15.19 7.43
C VAL A 12 57.20 -16.26 6.93
N THR A 13 58.49 -16.16 7.26
CA THR A 13 59.53 -17.09 6.73
C THR A 13 59.83 -18.31 7.57
N ASN A 14 59.28 -18.41 8.79
CA ASN A 14 59.66 -19.49 9.70
C ASN A 14 58.55 -20.55 9.94
N GLU A 15 57.42 -20.44 9.27
CA GLU A 15 56.39 -21.49 9.31
C GLU A 15 56.65 -22.50 8.17
N LYS A 16 57.17 -23.65 8.54
CA LYS A 16 57.21 -24.80 7.62
C LYS A 16 55.80 -25.20 7.22
N GLY A 17 55.30 -24.55 6.30
CA GLY A 17 54.52 -24.76 5.09
C GLY A 17 53.34 -25.70 5.09
N THR A 18 52.63 -26.05 6.18
CA THR A 18 51.45 -26.92 6.06
C THR A 18 50.15 -26.29 6.52
N MET A 19 50.17 -25.18 7.29
CA MET A 19 48.93 -24.55 7.78
C MET A 19 48.31 -23.54 6.80
N LEU A 20 49.10 -22.89 5.96
CA LEU A 20 48.61 -21.86 5.01
C LEU A 20 47.54 -22.37 4.05
N PRO A 21 47.70 -23.53 3.39
CA PRO A 21 46.67 -24.04 2.49
C PRO A 21 45.37 -24.41 3.22
N TYR A 22 45.42 -24.87 4.45
CA TYR A 22 44.21 -25.17 5.22
C TYR A 22 43.47 -23.90 5.68
N ALA A 23 44.20 -22.84 6.05
CA ALA A 23 43.61 -21.54 6.38
C ALA A 23 42.92 -20.91 5.18
N VAL A 24 43.53 -20.94 3.99
CA VAL A 24 42.96 -20.45 2.74
C VAL A 24 41.73 -21.28 2.36
N ALA A 25 41.79 -22.61 2.44
CA ALA A 25 40.66 -23.49 2.18
C ALA A 25 39.49 -23.22 3.16
N GLY A 26 39.78 -23.01 4.44
CA GLY A 26 38.79 -22.67 5.45
C GLY A 26 38.04 -21.35 5.14
N ILE A 27 38.79 -20.30 4.78
CA ILE A 27 38.22 -19.01 4.38
C ILE A 27 37.34 -19.17 3.13
N PHE A 28 37.79 -19.98 2.16
CA PHE A 28 37.05 -20.22 0.93
C PHE A 28 35.71 -20.95 1.17
N ILE A 29 35.72 -21.94 2.07
CA ILE A 29 34.53 -22.67 2.49
C ILE A 29 33.54 -21.74 3.20
N ILE A 30 34.03 -20.90 4.14
CA ILE A 30 33.18 -19.93 4.84
C ILE A 30 32.59 -18.92 3.86
N ALA A 31 33.38 -18.43 2.89
CA ALA A 31 32.88 -17.51 1.85
C ALA A 31 31.85 -18.17 0.96
N LEU A 32 32.03 -19.43 0.56
CA LEU A 32 31.05 -20.20 -0.22
C LEU A 32 29.73 -20.41 0.55
N ILE A 33 29.82 -20.78 1.84
CA ILE A 33 28.64 -20.94 2.70
C ILE A 33 27.91 -19.59 2.84
N GLY A 34 28.64 -18.50 3.07
CA GLY A 34 28.11 -17.16 3.15
C GLY A 34 27.39 -16.73 1.86
N TYR A 35 28.02 -17.01 0.72
CA TYR A 35 27.42 -16.72 -0.60
C TYR A 35 26.13 -17.53 -0.84
N MET A 36 26.11 -18.81 -0.49
CA MET A 36 24.90 -19.65 -0.59
C MET A 36 23.80 -19.15 0.34
N LEU A 37 24.13 -18.76 1.57
CA LEU A 37 23.13 -18.24 2.52
C LEU A 37 22.50 -16.92 2.04
N ILE A 38 23.30 -16.01 1.49
CA ILE A 38 22.80 -14.74 0.95
C ILE A 38 21.88 -14.99 -0.24
N GLY A 39 22.24 -15.89 -1.15
CA GLY A 39 21.39 -16.27 -2.29
C GLY A 39 20.06 -16.89 -1.85
N TYR A 40 20.12 -17.77 -0.86
CA TYR A 40 18.96 -18.50 -0.37
C TYR A 40 17.94 -17.61 0.41
N LEU A 41 18.46 -16.69 1.24
CA LEU A 41 17.62 -15.75 1.99
C LEU A 41 17.11 -14.59 1.13
N GLY A 42 17.82 -14.23 0.07
CA GLY A 42 17.51 -13.07 -0.77
C GLY A 42 16.24 -13.26 -1.62
N GLU A 43 15.97 -14.46 -2.12
CA GLU A 43 14.82 -14.71 -2.99
C GLU A 43 13.49 -14.61 -2.24
N GLY A 44 13.35 -15.25 -1.09
CA GLY A 44 12.11 -15.17 -0.28
C GLY A 44 11.82 -13.76 0.23
N TYR A 45 12.84 -12.95 0.48
CA TYR A 45 12.69 -11.56 0.87
C TYR A 45 12.17 -10.69 -0.30
N ASN A 46 12.67 -10.96 -1.52
CA ASN A 46 12.28 -10.22 -2.71
C ASN A 46 10.81 -10.46 -3.08
N GLU A 47 10.35 -11.73 -3.07
CA GLU A 47 8.95 -12.10 -3.35
C GLU A 47 7.98 -11.45 -2.36
N ASN A 48 8.29 -11.47 -1.07
CA ASN A 48 7.46 -10.81 -0.06
C ASN A 48 7.40 -9.29 -0.26
N ARG A 49 8.50 -8.67 -0.66
CA ARG A 49 8.58 -7.23 -0.91
C ARG A 49 7.80 -6.84 -2.17
N GLN A 50 7.91 -7.62 -3.24
CA GLN A 50 7.18 -7.41 -4.49
C GLN A 50 5.68 -7.56 -4.25
N THR A 51 5.23 -8.63 -3.59
CA THR A 51 3.82 -8.84 -3.24
C THR A 51 3.26 -7.71 -2.37
N LYS A 52 4.07 -7.19 -1.42
CA LYS A 52 3.67 -6.03 -0.61
C LYS A 52 3.52 -4.76 -1.46
N THR A 53 4.44 -4.52 -2.39
CA THR A 53 4.34 -3.40 -3.33
C THR A 53 3.10 -3.53 -4.22
N ALA A 54 2.77 -4.73 -4.68
CA ALA A 54 1.55 -5.01 -5.43
C ALA A 54 0.29 -4.71 -4.62
N ALA A 55 0.26 -5.09 -3.33
CA ALA A 55 -0.85 -4.76 -2.43
C ALA A 55 -1.01 -3.25 -2.24
N ASP A 56 0.09 -2.54 -1.98
CA ASP A 56 0.09 -1.09 -1.79
C ASP A 56 -0.39 -0.37 -3.07
N ALA A 57 0.10 -0.79 -4.25
CA ALA A 57 -0.31 -0.23 -5.54
C ALA A 57 -1.78 -0.49 -5.84
N ALA A 58 -2.28 -1.71 -5.61
CA ALA A 58 -3.68 -2.06 -5.82
C ALA A 58 -4.61 -1.30 -4.88
N ALA A 59 -4.26 -1.17 -3.60
CA ALA A 59 -5.07 -0.43 -2.63
C ALA A 59 -5.13 1.06 -2.97
N LEU A 60 -4.00 1.66 -3.35
CA LEU A 60 -3.95 3.06 -3.74
C LEU A 60 -4.76 3.31 -5.02
N ALA A 61 -4.62 2.46 -6.05
CA ALA A 61 -5.37 2.56 -7.29
C ALA A 61 -6.88 2.42 -7.09
N ALA A 62 -7.30 1.53 -6.17
CA ALA A 62 -8.71 1.40 -5.80
C ALA A 62 -9.24 2.67 -5.12
N ALA A 63 -8.50 3.21 -4.15
CA ALA A 63 -8.89 4.41 -3.43
C ALA A 63 -8.93 5.63 -4.37
N GLU A 64 -7.95 5.75 -5.27
CA GLU A 64 -7.90 6.82 -6.26
C GLU A 64 -9.09 6.75 -7.24
N ALA A 65 -9.38 5.57 -7.80
CA ALA A 65 -10.52 5.38 -8.68
C ALA A 65 -11.86 5.64 -7.97
N TRP A 66 -11.93 5.31 -6.68
CA TRP A 66 -13.10 5.63 -5.84
C TRP A 66 -13.22 7.14 -5.63
N GLY A 67 -12.14 7.85 -5.29
CA GLY A 67 -12.10 9.30 -5.17
C GLY A 67 -12.50 10.00 -6.47
N GLN A 68 -11.91 9.60 -7.60
CA GLN A 68 -12.24 10.11 -8.93
C GLN A 68 -13.72 9.90 -9.30
N GLN A 69 -14.29 8.75 -8.91
CA GLN A 69 -15.72 8.51 -9.11
C GLN A 69 -16.57 9.50 -8.30
N LEU A 70 -16.19 9.78 -7.06
CA LEU A 70 -16.88 10.77 -6.22
C LEU A 70 -16.75 12.18 -6.79
N GLU A 71 -15.60 12.57 -7.31
CA GLU A 71 -15.36 13.87 -7.94
C GLU A 71 -16.07 14.02 -9.28
N SER A 72 -16.12 12.96 -10.09
CA SER A 72 -16.77 12.97 -11.40
C SER A 72 -18.29 12.93 -11.35
N THR A 73 -18.86 12.61 -10.19
CA THR A 73 -20.30 12.56 -10.01
C THR A 73 -20.89 13.97 -10.17
N SER A 74 -21.57 14.22 -11.30
CA SER A 74 -22.25 15.48 -11.56
C SER A 74 -23.38 15.70 -10.56
N GLN A 75 -23.77 16.94 -10.32
CA GLN A 75 -24.80 17.27 -9.31
C GLN A 75 -26.09 16.41 -9.42
N PRO A 76 -26.68 16.15 -10.61
CA PRO A 76 -27.86 15.29 -10.73
C PRO A 76 -27.60 13.84 -10.31
N GLU A 77 -26.44 13.28 -10.65
CA GLU A 77 -26.05 11.92 -10.27
C GLU A 77 -25.68 11.85 -8.79
N PHE A 78 -25.07 12.89 -8.25
CA PHE A 78 -24.73 12.98 -6.84
C PHE A 78 -25.99 12.87 -5.95
N TRP A 79 -27.09 13.52 -6.31
CA TRP A 79 -28.35 13.40 -5.57
C TRP A 79 -28.86 11.97 -5.49
N GLY A 80 -28.58 11.14 -6.49
CA GLY A 80 -28.91 9.71 -6.48
C GLY A 80 -28.08 8.89 -5.48
N HIS A 81 -26.93 9.38 -5.07
CA HIS A 81 -26.02 8.73 -4.12
C HIS A 81 -26.02 9.34 -2.72
N PHE A 82 -26.68 10.47 -2.57
CA PHE A 82 -26.78 11.22 -1.32
C PHE A 82 -27.43 10.38 -0.19
N GLY A 83 -26.80 10.33 0.96
CA GLY A 83 -27.24 9.51 2.10
C GLY A 83 -27.03 8.01 1.92
N ARG A 84 -26.40 7.55 0.83
CA ARG A 84 -26.08 6.14 0.63
C ARG A 84 -24.70 5.79 1.23
N PRO A 85 -24.51 4.52 1.64
CA PRO A 85 -23.20 4.06 2.07
C PRO A 85 -22.12 4.33 1.03
N LEU A 86 -21.01 4.91 1.45
CA LEU A 86 -19.88 5.25 0.57
C LEU A 86 -19.37 4.05 -0.23
N ALA A 87 -19.36 2.85 0.33
CA ALA A 87 -18.94 1.65 -0.39
C ALA A 87 -19.76 1.36 -1.66
N LEU A 88 -20.99 1.86 -1.76
CA LEU A 88 -21.81 1.71 -2.96
C LEU A 88 -21.41 2.67 -4.08
N THR A 89 -20.57 3.68 -3.80
CA THR A 89 -20.10 4.67 -4.78
C THR A 89 -18.73 4.34 -5.37
N LYS A 90 -18.21 3.13 -5.14
CA LYS A 90 -16.84 2.73 -5.53
C LYS A 90 -16.58 2.71 -7.04
N GLY A 91 -17.65 2.68 -7.86
CA GLY A 91 -17.53 2.72 -9.30
C GLY A 91 -16.63 1.63 -9.87
N ARG A 92 -15.55 2.02 -10.56
CA ARG A 92 -14.56 1.12 -11.21
C ARG A 92 -13.36 0.79 -10.33
N ALA A 93 -13.42 1.05 -9.03
CA ALA A 93 -12.29 0.85 -8.11
C ALA A 93 -11.76 -0.60 -8.12
N ASP A 94 -12.66 -1.60 -8.14
CA ASP A 94 -12.27 -3.02 -8.20
C ASP A 94 -11.48 -3.35 -9.48
N ILE A 95 -11.89 -2.76 -10.62
CA ILE A 95 -11.23 -2.97 -11.91
C ILE A 95 -9.82 -2.38 -11.89
N LYS A 96 -9.68 -1.18 -11.35
CA LYS A 96 -8.37 -0.53 -11.23
C LYS A 96 -7.45 -1.25 -10.24
N ALA A 97 -7.97 -1.70 -9.12
CA ALA A 97 -7.22 -2.53 -8.20
C ALA A 97 -6.66 -3.79 -8.89
N ALA A 98 -7.50 -4.51 -9.64
CA ALA A 98 -7.10 -5.72 -10.34
C ALA A 98 -6.05 -5.47 -11.44
N GLU A 99 -6.19 -4.37 -12.18
CA GLU A 99 -5.21 -3.93 -13.18
C GLU A 99 -3.83 -3.71 -12.54
N TYR A 100 -3.78 -2.96 -11.43
CA TYR A 100 -2.52 -2.65 -10.76
C TYR A 100 -1.91 -3.85 -10.02
N ALA A 101 -2.71 -4.74 -9.45
CA ALA A 101 -2.23 -5.99 -8.90
C ALA A 101 -1.55 -6.85 -9.98
N LYS A 102 -2.23 -7.03 -11.12
CA LYS A 102 -1.71 -7.80 -12.26
C LYS A 102 -0.43 -7.21 -12.85
N ASN A 103 -0.33 -5.89 -12.95
CA ASN A 103 0.86 -5.21 -13.46
C ASN A 103 2.07 -5.34 -12.50
N ASN A 104 1.86 -5.84 -11.29
CA ASN A 104 2.88 -6.13 -10.29
C ASN A 104 2.95 -7.63 -9.96
N ASP A 105 2.61 -8.51 -10.91
CA ASP A 105 2.69 -9.97 -10.81
C ASP A 105 1.99 -10.54 -9.56
N ALA A 106 0.76 -10.05 -9.32
CA ALA A 106 -0.05 -10.49 -8.21
C ALA A 106 -1.53 -10.55 -8.56
N THR A 107 -2.25 -11.43 -7.87
CA THR A 107 -3.68 -11.63 -8.02
C THR A 107 -4.41 -11.23 -6.74
N ILE A 108 -5.51 -10.47 -6.87
CA ILE A 108 -6.34 -10.07 -5.72
C ILE A 108 -7.07 -11.30 -5.17
N THR A 109 -6.97 -11.52 -3.86
CA THR A 109 -7.68 -12.59 -3.13
C THR A 109 -8.86 -12.05 -2.32
N SER A 110 -8.79 -10.80 -1.85
CA SER A 110 -9.93 -10.15 -1.19
C SER A 110 -9.91 -8.63 -1.33
N VAL A 111 -11.10 -8.04 -1.39
CA VAL A 111 -11.32 -6.59 -1.36
C VAL A 111 -12.42 -6.29 -0.34
N ASN A 112 -12.16 -5.34 0.55
CA ASN A 112 -13.12 -4.88 1.55
C ASN A 112 -13.15 -3.35 1.56
N TYR A 113 -14.35 -2.78 1.44
CA TYR A 113 -14.62 -1.34 1.53
C TYR A 113 -15.30 -1.03 2.86
N ASP A 114 -14.70 -0.16 3.64
CA ASP A 114 -15.29 0.36 4.87
C ASP A 114 -15.82 1.78 4.61
N SER A 115 -17.13 1.93 4.65
CA SER A 115 -17.81 3.20 4.46
C SER A 115 -17.53 4.19 5.59
N HIS A 116 -17.42 3.72 6.85
CA HIS A 116 -17.24 4.61 8.00
C HIS A 116 -15.90 5.33 7.98
N THR A 117 -14.87 4.64 7.58
CA THR A 117 -13.50 5.18 7.50
C THR A 117 -13.09 5.62 6.10
N ALA A 118 -13.97 5.42 5.10
CA ALA A 118 -13.68 5.63 3.68
C ALA A 118 -12.39 4.92 3.24
N THR A 119 -12.20 3.67 3.69
CA THR A 119 -11.00 2.89 3.41
C THR A 119 -11.30 1.69 2.52
N VAL A 120 -10.31 1.32 1.71
CA VAL A 120 -10.30 0.06 0.99
C VAL A 120 -9.13 -0.80 1.47
N LYS A 121 -9.42 -2.02 1.87
CA LYS A 121 -8.44 -3.03 2.28
C LYS A 121 -8.36 -4.10 1.20
N ILE A 122 -7.17 -4.30 0.65
CA ILE A 122 -6.92 -5.26 -0.43
C ILE A 122 -5.88 -6.27 0.02
N THR A 123 -6.19 -7.55 -0.19
CA THR A 123 -5.23 -8.64 -0.03
C THR A 123 -4.89 -9.19 -1.41
N VAL A 124 -3.61 -9.33 -1.69
CA VAL A 124 -3.10 -9.91 -2.93
C VAL A 124 -2.23 -11.11 -2.63
N ARG A 125 -2.13 -12.01 -3.61
CA ARG A 125 -1.22 -13.15 -3.62
C ARG A 125 -0.30 -13.02 -4.81
N GLY A 126 1.01 -13.11 -4.60
CA GLY A 126 2.03 -13.12 -5.64
C GLY A 126 1.81 -14.28 -6.62
N ASP A 127 2.14 -14.07 -7.89
CA ASP A 127 1.97 -15.10 -8.91
C ASP A 127 3.07 -16.14 -8.84
N ASP A 128 4.28 -15.76 -8.40
CA ASP A 128 5.41 -16.63 -8.21
C ASP A 128 5.37 -17.40 -6.88
N GLN A 129 5.94 -18.59 -6.90
CA GLN A 129 6.12 -19.41 -5.71
C GLN A 129 7.47 -19.09 -5.06
N ILE A 130 7.47 -18.92 -3.74
CA ILE A 130 8.68 -18.85 -2.96
C ILE A 130 9.39 -20.20 -3.11
N LYS A 131 10.61 -20.18 -3.71
CA LYS A 131 11.43 -21.39 -3.83
C LYS A 131 11.54 -22.07 -2.46
N ASP A 132 11.56 -23.37 -2.46
CA ASP A 132 11.69 -24.26 -1.30
C ASP A 132 10.44 -24.40 -0.39
N THR A 133 9.50 -23.48 -0.41
CA THR A 133 8.26 -23.62 0.38
C THR A 133 7.07 -24.07 -0.44
N GLY A 134 7.11 -23.87 -1.77
CA GLY A 134 5.99 -24.09 -2.68
C GLY A 134 4.79 -23.18 -2.40
N LYS A 135 4.93 -22.23 -1.47
CA LYS A 135 3.88 -21.27 -1.10
C LYS A 135 4.06 -19.97 -1.88
N LYS A 136 2.94 -19.33 -2.20
CA LYS A 136 2.93 -17.98 -2.76
C LYS A 136 2.92 -16.95 -1.63
N ALA A 137 3.62 -15.83 -1.83
CA ALA A 137 3.57 -14.72 -0.90
C ALA A 137 2.16 -14.10 -0.87
N GLU A 138 1.72 -13.64 0.28
CA GLU A 138 0.45 -12.94 0.44
C GLU A 138 0.69 -11.64 1.22
N ALA A 139 0.07 -10.54 0.76
CA ALA A 139 0.20 -9.25 1.40
C ALA A 139 -1.13 -8.49 1.40
N THR A 140 -1.30 -7.66 2.43
CA THR A 140 -2.49 -6.84 2.59
C THR A 140 -2.09 -5.38 2.74
N ALA A 141 -2.81 -4.50 2.05
CA ALA A 141 -2.66 -3.06 2.18
C ALA A 141 -4.03 -2.37 2.37
N THR A 142 -4.01 -1.21 2.98
CA THR A 142 -5.20 -0.37 3.18
C THR A 142 -4.92 1.03 2.69
N ALA A 143 -5.83 1.58 1.90
CA ALA A 143 -5.78 2.98 1.46
C ALA A 143 -7.06 3.70 1.87
N THR A 144 -6.97 5.00 2.11
CA THR A 144 -8.06 5.86 2.57
C THR A 144 -8.33 6.94 1.55
N VAL A 145 -9.60 7.19 1.25
CA VAL A 145 -10.07 8.39 0.54
C VAL A 145 -10.28 9.50 1.56
N VAL A 146 -9.57 10.61 1.40
CA VAL A 146 -9.67 11.79 2.26
C VAL A 146 -10.49 12.83 1.52
N PHE A 147 -11.55 13.33 2.14
CA PHE A 147 -12.40 14.39 1.59
C PHE A 147 -11.78 15.75 1.91
N GLU A 148 -11.45 16.53 0.89
CA GLU A 148 -10.84 17.87 1.07
C GLU A 148 -11.89 18.97 0.95
N SER A 149 -12.81 18.87 -0.01
CA SER A 149 -13.86 19.87 -0.18
C SER A 149 -15.15 19.27 -0.80
N GLY A 150 -16.25 19.98 -0.64
CA GLY A 150 -17.53 19.73 -1.31
C GLY A 150 -18.31 18.54 -0.80
N ILE A 151 -17.66 17.44 -0.52
CA ILE A 151 -18.27 16.20 -0.02
C ILE A 151 -17.69 15.81 1.33
N CYS A 152 -18.41 14.97 2.06
CA CYS A 152 -18.00 14.49 3.37
C CYS A 152 -18.55 13.09 3.65
N ASN A 153 -17.98 12.47 4.66
CA ASN A 153 -18.46 11.20 5.20
C ASN A 153 -19.25 11.47 6.48
N SER A 154 -20.53 11.14 6.47
CA SER A 154 -21.41 11.20 7.63
C SER A 154 -21.73 9.78 8.08
N ASP A 155 -20.94 9.27 9.04
CA ASP A 155 -21.11 7.93 9.61
C ASP A 155 -21.24 6.80 8.56
N GLY A 156 -20.40 6.86 7.54
CA GLY A 156 -20.37 5.88 6.45
C GLY A 156 -21.22 6.25 5.24
N ASN A 157 -21.99 7.34 5.29
CA ASN A 157 -22.82 7.81 4.20
C ASN A 157 -22.21 9.01 3.49
N LEU A 158 -22.47 9.09 2.18
CA LEU A 158 -22.04 10.23 1.38
C LEU A 158 -22.91 11.45 1.68
N GLY A 159 -22.30 12.53 2.09
CA GLY A 159 -22.93 13.81 2.38
C GLY A 159 -22.23 14.99 1.72
N PHE A 160 -22.81 16.20 1.91
CA PHE A 160 -22.22 17.47 1.51
C PHE A 160 -21.60 18.19 2.70
N SER A 161 -20.42 18.76 2.50
CA SER A 161 -19.79 19.66 3.46
C SER A 161 -20.31 21.08 3.28
N ILE A 162 -21.17 21.52 4.18
CA ILE A 162 -21.77 22.85 4.19
C ILE A 162 -21.30 23.61 5.42
N LYS A 163 -20.49 24.65 5.25
CA LYS A 163 -19.95 25.47 6.35
C LYS A 163 -19.35 24.63 7.48
N GLY A 164 -18.66 23.52 7.13
CA GLY A 164 -18.03 22.64 8.10
C GLY A 164 -18.95 21.58 8.74
N ALA A 165 -20.25 21.58 8.44
CA ALA A 165 -21.16 20.51 8.82
C ALA A 165 -21.36 19.53 7.65
N CYS A 166 -21.36 18.22 7.95
CA CYS A 166 -21.67 17.19 6.97
C CYS A 166 -23.17 16.92 6.96
N VAL A 167 -23.81 17.09 5.82
CA VAL A 167 -25.25 16.89 5.62
C VAL A 167 -25.46 15.70 4.69
N ASP A 168 -26.09 14.64 5.16
CA ASP A 168 -26.30 13.37 4.46
C ASP A 168 -27.78 13.07 4.13
N SER A 169 -28.68 13.94 4.53
CA SER A 169 -30.13 13.77 4.32
C SER A 169 -30.80 15.08 3.91
N PRO A 170 -31.79 15.06 2.98
CA PRO A 170 -32.58 16.22 2.65
C PRO A 170 -33.33 16.83 3.85
N THR A 171 -33.62 15.99 4.85
CA THR A 171 -34.29 16.43 6.08
C THR A 171 -33.32 17.07 7.09
N SER A 172 -32.04 16.74 7.02
CA SER A 172 -30.98 17.36 7.85
C SER A 172 -30.45 18.66 7.25
N ALA A 173 -30.90 19.04 6.03
CA ALA A 173 -30.56 20.32 5.41
C ALA A 173 -31.16 21.56 6.10
N LYS A 174 -31.88 21.39 7.21
CA LYS A 174 -32.21 22.48 8.14
C LYS A 174 -30.96 22.79 8.96
N LEU A 175 -30.15 23.71 8.45
CA LEU A 175 -29.06 24.31 9.23
C LEU A 175 -29.63 24.90 10.54
N PRO A 176 -28.82 24.94 11.62
CA PRO A 176 -29.24 25.48 12.92
C PRO A 176 -29.85 26.90 12.89
N ASN A 177 -29.68 27.60 11.78
CA ASN A 177 -30.17 28.97 11.55
C ASN A 177 -31.39 29.06 10.64
N GLY A 178 -32.09 27.97 10.36
CA GLY A 178 -33.37 28.00 9.60
C GLY A 178 -33.27 28.23 8.10
N PHE A 179 -32.09 28.16 7.49
CA PHE A 179 -31.91 28.30 6.06
C PHE A 179 -32.21 26.97 5.34
N GLU A 180 -33.25 26.95 4.53
CA GLU A 180 -33.47 25.90 3.55
C GLU A 180 -32.43 26.03 2.43
N TYR A 181 -31.59 24.99 2.27
CA TYR A 181 -30.60 24.92 1.21
C TYR A 181 -31.24 24.36 -0.07
N ALA A 182 -32.15 25.11 -0.65
CA ALA A 182 -32.88 24.69 -1.86
C ALA A 182 -32.20 25.14 -3.17
N GLY A 183 -30.99 25.71 -3.17
CA GLY A 183 -30.58 26.30 -4.44
C GLY A 183 -29.12 26.60 -4.72
N SER A 184 -28.17 26.34 -3.85
CA SER A 184 -26.81 26.89 -4.02
C SER A 184 -25.65 25.94 -3.81
N LEU A 185 -25.76 24.69 -4.21
CA LEU A 185 -24.60 23.79 -4.39
C LEU A 185 -23.93 23.99 -5.77
N LYS A 186 -24.39 24.94 -6.57
CA LYS A 186 -23.73 25.35 -7.80
C LYS A 186 -22.37 25.95 -7.46
N GLY A 187 -21.31 25.20 -7.74
CA GLY A 187 -19.93 25.67 -7.62
C GLY A 187 -19.08 25.03 -6.51
N VAL A 188 -19.63 24.13 -5.69
CA VAL A 188 -18.81 23.32 -4.79
C VAL A 188 -18.34 22.10 -5.58
N LEU A 189 -17.09 22.14 -6.02
CA LEU A 189 -16.46 20.96 -6.65
C LEU A 189 -15.99 20.01 -5.55
N PRO A 190 -16.39 18.74 -5.61
CA PRO A 190 -15.84 17.74 -4.72
C PRO A 190 -14.36 17.52 -5.02
N GLU A 191 -13.56 17.47 -3.98
CA GLU A 191 -12.13 17.23 -4.07
C GLU A 191 -11.74 16.16 -3.06
N THR A 192 -11.03 15.14 -3.53
CA THR A 192 -10.58 14.03 -2.71
C THR A 192 -9.08 13.82 -2.84
N ARG A 193 -8.49 13.19 -1.84
CA ARG A 193 -7.10 12.78 -1.82
C ARG A 193 -6.97 11.36 -1.31
N THR A 194 -6.00 10.64 -1.79
CA THR A 194 -5.78 9.27 -1.36
C THR A 194 -4.48 9.14 -0.58
N ARG A 195 -4.45 8.25 0.40
CA ARG A 195 -3.25 7.90 1.15
C ARG A 195 -3.25 6.44 1.57
N LEU A 196 -2.07 5.83 1.59
CA LEU A 196 -1.88 4.52 2.22
C LEU A 196 -1.99 4.66 3.74
N THR A 197 -2.75 3.77 4.36
CA THR A 197 -2.86 3.67 5.81
C THR A 197 -1.86 2.61 6.27
N ARG A 198 -0.80 3.06 6.95
CA ARG A 198 0.15 2.14 7.59
C ARG A 198 -0.41 1.69 8.92
N GLU A 199 -0.73 0.41 9.05
CA GLU A 199 -0.95 -0.18 10.37
C GLU A 199 0.36 -0.04 11.19
N ARG A 200 0.30 0.70 12.30
CA ARG A 200 1.42 0.70 13.26
C ARG A 200 1.42 -0.68 13.92
N ARG A 201 2.47 -1.44 13.63
CA ARG A 201 2.79 -2.66 14.37
C ARG A 201 3.43 -2.30 15.70
#